data_358516d9fed700082c21a9984bf14046
#
_entry.id   358516d9fed700082c21a9984bf14046
#
_cell.length_a   1.000
_cell.length_b   1.000
_cell.length_c   1.000
_cell.angle_alpha   90.00
_cell.angle_beta   90.00
_cell.angle_gamma   90.00
#
_symmetry.space_group_name_H-M   'P 1'
#
loop_
_entity.id
_entity.type
_entity.pdbx_description
1 polymer ?
#
loop_
_entity_poly.entity_id
_entity_poly.type
_entity_poly.pdbx_seq_one_letter_code
_entity_poly.pdbx_strand_id
1 'polypeptide(L)'
;MKDKFKILVNTPDINGLGGVANHYKGLKPYWNCDVRYHSIGKKRFRKLYTPVSIIKFFSTLLKFRPDVVLINPSLGNGALKRDFIYFNIAKALGFEVSVFIHGFNLDYAANADWKWIASNFNKASHIIVLAQSFKDILIEHGVTTDIQLSTTKVPDNMIEGFDISSRVGEVKNILFLSRIERAKGVFEAVQTYNMLKNKYPYLKMRVVGDGTALPELKQFVKDNEVEDITFTGGLNGQALIDEYKNADLFFFTSHGEGMP
;
A
#
# COMPACT_ATOMS: atom_id res chain seq x y z
N MET A 1 -6.51 17.37 33.69
CA MET A 1 -6.76 16.30 32.66
C MET A 1 -5.43 15.92 32.07
N LYS A 2 -5.05 14.62 32.06
CA LYS A 2 -3.87 14.19 31.32
C LYS A 2 -4.06 14.57 29.86
N ASP A 3 -3.07 15.27 29.27
CA ASP A 3 -3.10 15.58 27.85
C ASP A 3 -3.25 14.28 27.05
N LYS A 4 -4.13 14.28 26.08
CA LYS A 4 -4.38 13.12 25.23
C LYS A 4 -3.12 12.82 24.42
N PHE A 5 -2.68 11.54 24.37
CA PHE A 5 -1.52 11.13 23.61
C PHE A 5 -1.65 11.56 22.14
N LYS A 6 -0.59 12.07 21.54
CA LYS A 6 -0.59 12.71 20.21
C LYS A 6 0.30 11.96 19.24
N ILE A 7 -0.22 11.63 18.09
CA ILE A 7 0.53 10.98 17.01
C ILE A 7 0.49 11.84 15.74
N LEU A 8 1.65 12.10 15.15
CA LEU A 8 1.76 12.68 13.81
C LEU A 8 2.10 11.58 12.81
N VAL A 9 1.19 11.26 11.91
CA VAL A 9 1.39 10.26 10.85
C VAL A 9 1.83 10.95 9.57
N ASN A 10 3.07 10.70 9.15
CA ASN A 10 3.61 11.18 7.87
C ASN A 10 3.36 10.12 6.79
N THR A 11 2.43 10.37 5.88
CA THR A 11 1.89 9.35 4.97
C THR A 11 1.51 9.96 3.60
N PRO A 12 1.35 9.18 2.53
CA PRO A 12 0.65 9.63 1.34
C PRO A 12 -0.74 10.17 1.68
N ASP A 13 -1.34 10.92 0.75
CA ASP A 13 -2.68 11.48 0.96
C ASP A 13 -3.67 10.36 1.31
N ILE A 14 -4.22 10.41 2.53
CA ILE A 14 -5.20 9.41 3.02
C ILE A 14 -6.50 9.42 2.22
N ASN A 15 -6.82 10.51 1.51
CA ASN A 15 -7.98 10.57 0.61
C ASN A 15 -7.66 10.02 -0.78
N GLY A 16 -6.41 9.67 -1.05
CA GLY A 16 -5.96 9.06 -2.30
C GLY A 16 -6.33 7.59 -2.42
N LEU A 17 -5.94 7.01 -3.55
CA LEU A 17 -6.03 5.57 -3.80
C LEU A 17 -4.73 4.89 -3.36
N GLY A 18 -4.84 3.68 -2.81
CA GLY A 18 -3.70 2.82 -2.48
C GLY A 18 -3.78 2.20 -1.08
N GLY A 19 -2.99 1.15 -0.88
CA GLY A 19 -3.01 0.34 0.36
C GLY A 19 -2.77 1.16 1.63
N VAL A 20 -1.77 2.04 1.62
CA VAL A 20 -1.46 2.89 2.79
C VAL A 20 -2.62 3.85 3.12
N ALA A 21 -3.24 4.45 2.10
CA ALA A 21 -4.40 5.33 2.30
C ALA A 21 -5.59 4.54 2.90
N ASN A 22 -5.86 3.35 2.37
CA ASN A 22 -6.93 2.48 2.86
C ASN A 22 -6.65 2.00 4.30
N HIS A 23 -5.41 1.66 4.62
CA HIS A 23 -5.00 1.31 5.98
C HIS A 23 -5.36 2.41 6.97
N TYR A 24 -4.96 3.66 6.72
CA TYR A 24 -5.27 4.76 7.63
C TYR A 24 -6.74 5.17 7.63
N LYS A 25 -7.46 5.02 6.52
CA LYS A 25 -8.94 5.14 6.52
C LYS A 25 -9.59 4.11 7.45
N GLY A 26 -9.13 2.84 7.36
CA GLY A 26 -9.62 1.76 8.19
C GLY A 26 -9.29 1.93 9.68
N LEU A 27 -8.11 2.49 10.00
CA LEU A 27 -7.70 2.76 11.39
C LEU A 27 -8.37 3.97 12.01
N LYS A 28 -8.79 4.95 11.21
CA LYS A 28 -9.28 6.24 11.72
C LYS A 28 -10.36 6.13 12.80
N PRO A 29 -11.36 5.23 12.73
CA PRO A 29 -12.38 5.08 13.76
C PRO A 29 -11.85 4.50 15.09
N TYR A 30 -10.69 3.86 15.08
CA TYR A 30 -10.15 3.11 16.21
C TYR A 30 -9.09 3.89 17.01
N TRP A 31 -8.73 5.09 16.56
CA TRP A 31 -7.82 5.93 17.33
C TRP A 31 -8.47 6.44 18.61
N ASN A 32 -7.89 6.09 19.75
CA ASN A 32 -8.26 6.62 21.06
C ASN A 32 -7.38 7.79 21.53
N CYS A 33 -6.55 8.33 20.63
CA CYS A 33 -5.60 9.41 20.85
C CYS A 33 -5.79 10.54 19.82
N ASP A 34 -5.07 11.67 19.97
CA ASP A 34 -5.12 12.76 18.99
C ASP A 34 -4.15 12.44 17.83
N VAL A 35 -4.71 12.21 16.64
CA VAL A 35 -3.93 11.84 15.45
C VAL A 35 -4.06 12.91 14.38
N ARG A 36 -2.90 13.39 13.91
CA ARG A 36 -2.81 14.27 12.74
C ARG A 36 -2.08 13.57 11.61
N TYR A 37 -2.55 13.83 10.40
CA TYR A 37 -1.94 13.30 9.18
C TYR A 37 -1.21 14.40 8.45
N HIS A 38 0.07 14.17 8.15
CA HIS A 38 0.85 15.01 7.24
C HIS A 38 0.97 14.30 5.91
N SER A 39 0.44 14.94 4.84
CA SER A 39 0.46 14.34 3.50
C SER A 39 1.76 14.65 2.76
N ILE A 40 2.51 13.62 2.40
CA ILE A 40 3.70 13.70 1.56
C ILE A 40 3.34 13.68 0.09
N GLY A 41 3.45 14.83 -0.56
CA GLY A 41 3.45 14.97 -2.01
C GLY A 41 2.10 14.83 -2.72
N LYS A 42 1.85 15.75 -3.64
CA LYS A 42 0.82 15.62 -4.68
C LYS A 42 1.47 15.10 -5.96
N LYS A 43 0.86 14.13 -6.65
CA LYS A 43 1.42 13.49 -7.86
C LYS A 43 1.82 14.48 -8.96
N ARG A 44 1.07 15.58 -9.15
CA ARG A 44 1.19 16.45 -10.33
C ARG A 44 2.35 17.47 -10.30
N PHE A 45 2.90 17.82 -9.10
CA PHE A 45 3.99 18.83 -8.98
C PHE A 45 5.01 18.42 -7.90
N ARG A 46 5.37 17.14 -7.87
CA ARG A 46 6.15 16.53 -6.78
C ARG A 46 7.45 17.28 -6.45
N LYS A 47 8.23 17.72 -7.45
CA LYS A 47 9.50 18.41 -7.21
C LYS A 47 9.32 19.79 -6.55
N LEU A 48 8.30 20.55 -6.93
CA LEU A 48 7.99 21.88 -6.38
C LEU A 48 7.27 21.77 -5.02
N TYR A 49 6.50 20.72 -4.81
CA TYR A 49 5.72 20.54 -3.58
C TYR A 49 6.55 20.04 -2.40
N THR A 50 7.67 19.34 -2.65
CA THR A 50 8.49 18.76 -1.58
C THR A 50 9.00 19.81 -0.58
N PRO A 51 9.59 20.95 -0.96
CA PRO A 51 10.00 21.98 -0.01
C PRO A 51 8.85 22.53 0.85
N VAL A 52 7.70 22.78 0.21
CA VAL A 52 6.50 23.25 0.92
C VAL A 52 5.99 22.22 1.92
N SER A 53 6.02 20.94 1.54
CA SER A 53 5.64 19.83 2.43
C SER A 53 6.58 19.74 3.64
N ILE A 54 7.89 19.90 3.43
CA ILE A 54 8.88 19.90 4.52
C ILE A 54 8.63 21.05 5.49
N ILE A 55 8.39 22.26 5.00
CA ILE A 55 8.09 23.44 5.84
C ILE A 55 6.80 23.20 6.64
N LYS A 56 5.76 22.65 6.00
CA LYS A 56 4.50 22.31 6.68
C LYS A 56 4.70 21.25 7.75
N PHE A 57 5.49 20.22 7.46
CA PHE A 57 5.82 19.17 8.43
C PHE A 57 6.53 19.75 9.65
N PHE A 58 7.59 20.54 9.43
CA PHE A 58 8.33 21.23 10.49
C PHE A 58 7.40 22.10 11.35
N SER A 59 6.56 22.94 10.71
CA SER A 59 5.58 23.77 11.42
C SER A 59 4.57 22.94 12.21
N THR A 60 4.17 21.77 11.68
CA THR A 60 3.24 20.87 12.37
C THR A 60 3.90 20.26 13.60
N LEU A 61 5.15 19.83 13.52
CA LEU A 61 5.90 19.30 14.66
C LEU A 61 5.95 20.32 15.82
N LEU A 62 6.30 21.57 15.52
CA LEU A 62 6.43 22.63 16.54
C LEU A 62 5.08 23.01 17.17
N LYS A 63 4.00 23.05 16.38
CA LYS A 63 2.66 23.46 16.85
C LYS A 63 1.90 22.34 17.54
N PHE A 64 1.96 21.14 16.99
CA PHE A 64 1.21 20.00 17.49
C PHE A 64 1.92 19.30 18.65
N ARG A 65 3.26 19.27 18.62
CA ARG A 65 4.13 18.62 19.60
C ARG A 65 3.66 17.17 19.83
N PRO A 66 3.77 16.30 18.81
CA PRO A 66 3.38 14.91 18.96
C PRO A 66 4.27 14.18 19.94
N ASP A 67 3.71 13.20 20.66
CA ASP A 67 4.49 12.27 21.48
C ASP A 67 5.27 11.30 20.60
N VAL A 68 4.65 10.89 19.46
CA VAL A 68 5.27 10.00 18.47
C VAL A 68 5.03 10.52 17.05
N VAL A 69 6.07 10.48 16.23
CA VAL A 69 5.99 10.69 14.78
C VAL A 69 6.08 9.33 14.08
N LEU A 70 5.05 8.96 13.35
CA LEU A 70 5.01 7.71 12.57
C LEU A 70 5.33 8.01 11.11
N ILE A 71 6.47 7.53 10.63
CA ILE A 71 6.91 7.67 9.23
C ILE A 71 6.57 6.39 8.47
N ASN A 72 6.03 6.53 7.26
CA ASN A 72 5.58 5.40 6.43
C ASN A 72 6.41 5.27 5.14
N PRO A 73 7.67 4.83 5.23
CA PRO A 73 8.50 4.66 4.06
C PRO A 73 8.12 3.40 3.27
N SER A 74 8.51 3.43 1.99
CA SER A 74 8.63 2.21 1.20
C SER A 74 10.10 1.96 0.93
N LEU A 75 10.56 0.73 1.13
CA LEU A 75 11.90 0.31 0.74
C LEU A 75 11.96 0.22 -0.79
N GLY A 76 12.36 1.31 -1.43
CA GLY A 76 12.38 1.45 -2.86
C GLY A 76 13.05 2.73 -3.31
N ASN A 77 13.49 2.76 -4.57
CA ASN A 77 14.29 3.85 -5.12
C ASN A 77 13.55 5.20 -5.04
N GLY A 78 14.18 6.19 -4.42
CA GLY A 78 13.71 7.55 -4.28
C GLY A 78 12.61 7.78 -3.23
N ALA A 79 11.84 6.78 -2.84
CA ALA A 79 10.84 6.89 -1.79
C ALA A 79 11.51 6.97 -0.41
N LEU A 80 12.39 6.02 -0.12
CA LEU A 80 13.10 5.92 1.15
C LEU A 80 13.93 7.18 1.45
N LYS A 81 14.69 7.69 0.46
CA LYS A 81 15.47 8.92 0.62
C LYS A 81 14.61 10.13 0.98
N ARG A 82 13.46 10.27 0.34
CA ARG A 82 12.49 11.32 0.66
C ARG A 82 11.98 11.17 2.10
N ASP A 83 11.61 9.98 2.51
CA ASP A 83 10.97 9.74 3.79
C ASP A 83 11.95 9.88 4.94
N PHE A 84 13.23 9.58 4.71
CA PHE A 84 14.31 9.87 5.67
C PHE A 84 14.58 11.36 5.87
N ILE A 85 14.20 12.25 4.96
CA ILE A 85 14.26 13.71 5.22
C ILE A 85 13.31 14.04 6.38
N TYR A 86 12.07 13.58 6.33
CA TYR A 86 11.09 13.82 7.41
C TYR A 86 11.51 13.13 8.72
N PHE A 87 12.01 11.90 8.61
CA PHE A 87 12.53 11.14 9.74
C PHE A 87 13.64 11.92 10.46
N ASN A 88 14.66 12.37 9.71
CA ASN A 88 15.80 13.07 10.29
C ASN A 88 15.42 14.45 10.86
N ILE A 89 14.47 15.16 10.26
CA ILE A 89 13.94 16.42 10.81
C ILE A 89 13.28 16.16 12.18
N ALA A 90 12.43 15.15 12.28
CA ALA A 90 11.74 14.81 13.52
C ALA A 90 12.75 14.38 14.61
N LYS A 91 13.74 13.54 14.27
CA LYS A 91 14.81 13.12 15.20
C LYS A 91 15.69 14.29 15.64
N ALA A 92 16.08 15.19 14.74
CA ALA A 92 16.88 16.37 15.07
C ALA A 92 16.16 17.34 16.02
N LEU A 93 14.83 17.36 15.98
CA LEU A 93 14.00 18.13 16.91
C LEU A 93 13.70 17.40 18.23
N GLY A 94 14.26 16.20 18.44
CA GLY A 94 14.12 15.42 19.67
C GLY A 94 12.81 14.62 19.78
N PHE A 95 12.03 14.49 18.71
CA PHE A 95 10.80 13.69 18.75
C PHE A 95 11.09 12.18 18.74
N GLU A 96 10.21 11.43 19.38
CA GLU A 96 10.17 9.98 19.23
C GLU A 96 9.65 9.63 17.82
N VAL A 97 10.40 8.77 17.09
CA VAL A 97 10.04 8.42 15.71
C VAL A 97 9.97 6.92 15.55
N SER A 98 8.80 6.45 15.17
CA SER A 98 8.56 5.08 14.76
C SER A 98 8.40 4.99 13.23
N VAL A 99 8.68 3.84 12.67
CA VAL A 99 8.66 3.60 11.23
C VAL A 99 7.70 2.45 10.92
N PHE A 100 6.82 2.64 9.94
CA PHE A 100 5.98 1.55 9.41
C PHE A 100 6.25 1.34 7.91
N ILE A 101 6.91 0.25 7.57
CA ILE A 101 7.30 -0.07 6.19
C ILE A 101 6.16 -0.81 5.51
N HIS A 102 5.43 -0.09 4.66
CA HIS A 102 4.29 -0.64 3.89
C HIS A 102 4.68 -1.27 2.55
N GLY A 103 5.78 -0.83 1.96
CA GLY A 103 6.27 -1.34 0.68
C GLY A 103 7.69 -1.82 0.80
N PHE A 104 7.96 -3.00 0.25
CA PHE A 104 9.28 -3.61 0.26
C PHE A 104 9.61 -4.14 -1.13
N ASN A 105 10.55 -3.48 -1.82
CA ASN A 105 11.00 -3.91 -3.14
C ASN A 105 12.25 -4.76 -2.99
N LEU A 106 12.17 -6.04 -3.31
CA LEU A 106 13.26 -7.00 -3.15
C LEU A 106 14.44 -6.70 -4.10
N ASP A 107 14.16 -6.26 -5.34
CA ASP A 107 15.24 -5.92 -6.30
C ASP A 107 16.02 -4.68 -5.82
N TYR A 108 15.32 -3.71 -5.22
CA TYR A 108 15.98 -2.59 -4.57
C TYR A 108 16.79 -3.04 -3.35
N ALA A 109 16.24 -3.92 -2.53
CA ALA A 109 16.88 -4.44 -1.33
C ALA A 109 18.18 -5.17 -1.66
N ALA A 110 18.22 -5.95 -2.74
CA ALA A 110 19.40 -6.69 -3.20
C ALA A 110 20.58 -5.78 -3.55
N ASN A 111 20.33 -4.51 -3.94
CA ASN A 111 21.35 -3.56 -4.40
C ASN A 111 21.41 -2.28 -3.54
N ALA A 112 20.80 -2.28 -2.36
CA ALA A 112 20.67 -1.10 -1.52
C ALA A 112 21.95 -0.79 -0.74
N ASP A 113 22.17 0.49 -0.44
CA ASP A 113 23.18 0.91 0.55
C ASP A 113 22.67 0.61 1.97
N TRP A 114 22.83 -0.63 2.38
CA TRP A 114 22.36 -1.10 3.68
C TRP A 114 23.05 -0.43 4.85
N LYS A 115 24.31 -0.02 4.69
CA LYS A 115 25.02 0.73 5.73
C LYS A 115 24.32 2.04 6.04
N TRP A 116 23.91 2.78 5.00
CA TRP A 116 23.17 4.02 5.14
C TRP A 116 21.74 3.77 5.64
N ILE A 117 21.05 2.74 5.15
CA ILE A 117 19.68 2.38 5.57
C ILE A 117 19.65 2.00 7.03
N ALA A 118 20.49 1.06 7.47
CA ALA A 118 20.58 0.61 8.86
C ALA A 118 20.97 1.75 9.80
N SER A 119 21.92 2.63 9.41
CA SER A 119 22.31 3.78 10.22
C SER A 119 21.17 4.77 10.48
N ASN A 120 20.17 4.84 9.59
CA ASN A 120 18.97 5.64 9.80
C ASN A 120 17.92 4.87 10.61
N PHE A 121 17.61 3.62 10.25
CA PHE A 121 16.61 2.82 10.95
C PHE A 121 16.98 2.57 12.42
N ASN A 122 18.27 2.42 12.73
CA ASN A 122 18.75 2.25 14.11
C ASN A 122 18.58 3.48 15.01
N LYS A 123 18.13 4.61 14.46
CA LYS A 123 17.71 5.80 15.24
C LYS A 123 16.20 5.79 15.54
N ALA A 124 15.43 4.91 14.94
CA ALA A 124 14.00 4.79 15.20
C ALA A 124 13.76 4.19 16.60
N SER A 125 12.65 4.54 17.22
CA SER A 125 12.23 3.92 18.48
C SER A 125 11.67 2.51 18.23
N HIS A 126 10.89 2.34 17.15
CA HIS A 126 10.32 1.06 16.71
C HIS A 126 10.22 1.01 15.20
N ILE A 127 10.29 -0.19 14.66
CA ILE A 127 10.04 -0.47 13.24
C ILE A 127 8.90 -1.48 13.14
N ILE A 128 7.95 -1.22 12.27
CA ILE A 128 6.83 -2.10 11.99
C ILE A 128 6.96 -2.56 10.54
N VAL A 129 6.80 -3.87 10.31
CA VAL A 129 6.83 -4.49 8.97
C VAL A 129 5.65 -5.42 8.79
N LEU A 130 5.33 -5.75 7.53
CA LEU A 130 4.15 -6.55 7.17
C LEU A 130 4.45 -8.05 7.00
N ALA A 131 5.71 -8.45 6.89
CA ALA A 131 6.08 -9.85 6.67
C ALA A 131 7.33 -10.23 7.47
N GLN A 132 7.43 -11.50 7.87
CA GLN A 132 8.59 -12.02 8.57
C GLN A 132 9.86 -11.89 7.71
N SER A 133 9.77 -12.20 6.42
CA SER A 133 10.91 -12.06 5.49
C SER A 133 11.47 -10.63 5.44
N PHE A 134 10.64 -9.61 5.59
CA PHE A 134 11.11 -8.21 5.63
C PHE A 134 11.86 -7.92 6.94
N LYS A 135 11.37 -8.46 8.05
CA LYS A 135 12.07 -8.39 9.34
C LYS A 135 13.43 -9.08 9.25
N ASP A 136 13.49 -10.27 8.69
CA ASP A 136 14.72 -11.05 8.58
C ASP A 136 15.77 -10.32 7.73
N ILE A 137 15.38 -9.77 6.58
CA ILE A 137 16.27 -8.98 5.71
C ILE A 137 16.80 -7.73 6.44
N LEU A 138 15.98 -7.02 7.19
CA LEU A 138 16.42 -5.85 7.95
C LEU A 138 17.46 -6.23 9.01
N ILE A 139 17.24 -7.32 9.74
CA ILE A 139 18.16 -7.82 10.77
C ILE A 139 19.47 -8.27 10.13
N GLU A 140 19.41 -9.05 9.05
CA GLU A 140 20.58 -9.54 8.31
C GLU A 140 21.49 -8.39 7.86
N HIS A 141 20.89 -7.26 7.49
CA HIS A 141 21.60 -6.07 7.05
C HIS A 141 21.90 -5.04 8.15
N GLY A 142 21.88 -5.47 9.41
CA GLY A 142 22.39 -4.68 10.53
C GLY A 142 21.39 -3.69 11.17
N VAL A 143 20.11 -3.89 10.96
CA VAL A 143 19.08 -3.16 11.74
C VAL A 143 18.93 -3.82 13.09
N THR A 144 19.21 -3.05 14.16
CA THR A 144 19.21 -3.50 15.56
C THR A 144 18.01 -2.96 16.35
N THR A 145 17.28 -1.99 15.81
CA THR A 145 16.03 -1.48 16.41
C THR A 145 15.01 -2.60 16.53
N ASP A 146 14.16 -2.56 17.58
CA ASP A 146 13.04 -3.50 17.72
C ASP A 146 12.12 -3.46 16.50
N ILE A 147 11.90 -4.63 15.90
CA ILE A 147 11.08 -4.81 14.70
C ILE A 147 9.88 -5.68 15.04
N GLN A 148 8.69 -5.10 14.87
CA GLN A 148 7.41 -5.76 15.14
C GLN A 148 6.70 -6.12 13.83
N LEU A 149 6.03 -7.28 13.82
CA LEU A 149 5.14 -7.66 12.75
C LEU A 149 3.76 -7.04 12.98
N SER A 150 3.14 -6.57 11.92
CA SER A 150 1.78 -6.06 11.95
C SER A 150 1.06 -6.37 10.64
N THR A 151 -0.18 -5.96 10.55
CA THR A 151 -1.01 -6.13 9.35
C THR A 151 -1.58 -4.79 8.89
N THR A 152 -2.15 -4.76 7.70
CA THR A 152 -2.91 -3.61 7.22
C THR A 152 -4.37 -3.73 7.63
N LYS A 153 -5.01 -2.59 7.84
CA LYS A 153 -6.44 -2.49 8.11
C LYS A 153 -7.14 -1.92 6.86
N VAL A 154 -8.26 -2.51 6.49
CA VAL A 154 -9.19 -1.95 5.52
C VAL A 154 -10.43 -1.40 6.23
N PRO A 155 -11.16 -0.44 5.64
CA PRO A 155 -12.42 0.05 6.21
C PRO A 155 -13.43 -1.10 6.39
N ASP A 156 -14.14 -1.13 7.52
CA ASP A 156 -15.05 -2.23 7.86
C ASP A 156 -16.23 -2.33 6.90
N ASN A 157 -16.68 -1.21 6.33
CA ASN A 157 -17.73 -1.20 5.32
C ASN A 157 -17.41 -2.00 4.06
N MET A 158 -16.15 -2.38 3.84
CA MET A 158 -15.78 -3.26 2.71
C MET A 158 -16.32 -4.68 2.87
N ILE A 159 -16.53 -5.13 4.11
CA ILE A 159 -17.04 -6.49 4.41
C ILE A 159 -18.43 -6.46 5.03
N GLU A 160 -18.95 -5.28 5.36
CA GLU A 160 -20.25 -5.13 5.97
C GLU A 160 -21.37 -5.70 5.09
N GLY A 161 -22.24 -6.52 5.71
CA GLY A 161 -23.35 -7.16 4.99
C GLY A 161 -22.93 -8.22 3.97
N PHE A 162 -21.67 -8.68 3.99
CA PHE A 162 -21.21 -9.80 3.18
C PHE A 162 -21.33 -11.11 3.96
N ASP A 163 -22.12 -12.05 3.43
CA ASP A 163 -22.26 -13.39 3.98
C ASP A 163 -21.49 -14.40 3.10
N ILE A 164 -20.39 -14.91 3.62
CA ILE A 164 -19.55 -15.89 2.93
C ILE A 164 -20.27 -17.23 2.73
N SER A 165 -21.23 -17.57 3.60
CA SER A 165 -22.00 -18.81 3.47
C SER A 165 -22.88 -18.83 2.21
N SER A 166 -23.21 -17.66 1.67
CA SER A 166 -23.91 -17.52 0.40
C SER A 166 -23.07 -17.90 -0.83
N ARG A 167 -21.76 -18.09 -0.67
CA ARG A 167 -20.79 -18.43 -1.72
C ARG A 167 -20.56 -19.93 -1.80
N VAL A 168 -21.64 -20.68 -1.85
CA VAL A 168 -21.59 -22.15 -2.04
C VAL A 168 -21.81 -22.45 -3.53
N GLY A 169 -20.83 -23.11 -4.15
CA GLY A 169 -21.00 -23.55 -5.55
C GLY A 169 -19.77 -23.35 -6.41
N GLU A 170 -20.04 -23.28 -7.70
CA GLU A 170 -19.03 -23.21 -8.75
C GLU A 170 -18.48 -21.78 -8.93
N VAL A 171 -17.14 -21.66 -9.08
CA VAL A 171 -16.51 -20.38 -9.42
C VAL A 171 -16.91 -19.96 -10.82
N LYS A 172 -17.52 -18.78 -10.96
CA LYS A 172 -17.95 -18.21 -12.24
C LYS A 172 -17.30 -16.86 -12.52
N ASN A 173 -17.17 -16.02 -11.51
CA ASN A 173 -16.72 -14.64 -11.60
C ASN A 173 -15.32 -14.49 -10.98
N ILE A 174 -14.33 -14.29 -11.82
CA ILE A 174 -12.94 -14.06 -11.41
C ILE A 174 -12.68 -12.56 -11.39
N LEU A 175 -12.14 -12.06 -10.28
CA LEU A 175 -11.76 -10.66 -10.11
C LEU A 175 -10.23 -10.52 -10.08
N PHE A 176 -9.69 -9.70 -10.98
CA PHE A 176 -8.37 -9.11 -10.86
C PHE A 176 -8.52 -7.62 -10.52
N LEU A 177 -7.91 -7.18 -9.42
CA LEU A 177 -8.04 -5.80 -8.99
C LEU A 177 -6.69 -5.26 -8.50
N SER A 178 -6.11 -4.33 -9.27
CA SER A 178 -4.88 -3.62 -8.90
C SER A 178 -4.65 -2.40 -9.82
N ARG A 179 -3.53 -1.69 -9.60
CA ARG A 179 -3.00 -0.84 -10.67
C ARG A 179 -2.61 -1.73 -11.86
N ILE A 180 -3.02 -1.36 -13.05
CA ILE A 180 -2.72 -2.12 -14.26
C ILE A 180 -1.29 -1.79 -14.71
N GLU A 181 -0.36 -2.50 -14.09
CA GLU A 181 1.09 -2.43 -14.33
C GLU A 181 1.62 -3.85 -14.55
N ARG A 182 2.65 -4.02 -15.37
CA ARG A 182 3.22 -5.37 -15.64
C ARG A 182 3.64 -6.08 -14.36
N ALA A 183 4.28 -5.35 -13.42
CA ALA A 183 4.70 -5.91 -12.13
C ALA A 183 3.57 -6.42 -11.24
N LYS A 184 2.30 -6.14 -11.57
CA LYS A 184 1.13 -6.69 -10.88
C LYS A 184 0.62 -8.00 -11.49
N GLY A 185 1.32 -8.54 -12.50
CA GLY A 185 1.06 -9.84 -13.06
C GLY A 185 -0.25 -9.93 -13.85
N VAL A 186 -0.78 -8.81 -14.33
CA VAL A 186 -2.08 -8.78 -15.00
C VAL A 186 -2.10 -9.55 -16.32
N PHE A 187 -0.97 -9.60 -17.03
CA PHE A 187 -0.86 -10.38 -18.28
C PHE A 187 -0.90 -11.88 -17.98
N GLU A 188 -0.19 -12.32 -16.95
CA GLU A 188 -0.17 -13.69 -16.46
C GLU A 188 -1.57 -14.12 -15.98
N ALA A 189 -2.29 -13.22 -15.31
CA ALA A 189 -3.66 -13.47 -14.90
C ALA A 189 -4.58 -13.68 -16.09
N VAL A 190 -4.49 -12.83 -17.13
CA VAL A 190 -5.31 -12.94 -18.34
C VAL A 190 -4.93 -14.18 -19.15
N GLN A 191 -3.65 -14.51 -19.28
CA GLN A 191 -3.21 -15.75 -19.94
C GLN A 191 -3.77 -16.99 -19.25
N THR A 192 -3.65 -17.04 -17.92
CA THR A 192 -4.19 -18.15 -17.13
C THR A 192 -5.71 -18.23 -17.26
N TYR A 193 -6.40 -17.09 -17.21
CA TYR A 193 -7.83 -17.05 -17.43
C TYR A 193 -8.21 -17.60 -18.82
N ASN A 194 -7.52 -17.22 -19.89
CA ASN A 194 -7.77 -17.71 -21.25
C ASN A 194 -7.60 -19.23 -21.35
N MET A 195 -6.58 -19.79 -20.72
CA MET A 195 -6.40 -21.25 -20.65
C MET A 195 -7.55 -21.94 -19.90
N LEU A 196 -8.00 -21.34 -18.78
CA LEU A 196 -9.13 -21.86 -18.00
C LEU A 196 -10.45 -21.73 -18.74
N LYS A 197 -10.66 -20.67 -19.50
CA LYS A 197 -11.86 -20.42 -20.30
C LYS A 197 -12.13 -21.52 -21.32
N ASN A 198 -11.08 -22.05 -21.94
CA ASN A 198 -11.19 -23.19 -22.87
C ASN A 198 -11.73 -24.46 -22.18
N LYS A 199 -11.42 -24.64 -20.89
CA LYS A 199 -11.90 -25.79 -20.11
C LYS A 199 -13.25 -25.53 -19.43
N TYR A 200 -13.49 -24.29 -19.05
CA TYR A 200 -14.66 -23.83 -18.30
C TYR A 200 -15.31 -22.63 -19.01
N PRO A 201 -16.09 -22.85 -20.07
CA PRO A 201 -16.60 -21.77 -20.94
C PRO A 201 -17.51 -20.75 -20.24
N TYR A 202 -18.05 -21.10 -19.07
CA TYR A 202 -18.93 -20.23 -18.26
C TYR A 202 -18.17 -19.19 -17.43
N LEU A 203 -16.83 -19.29 -17.31
CA LEU A 203 -16.04 -18.34 -16.55
C LEU A 203 -16.10 -16.94 -17.16
N LYS A 204 -16.14 -15.94 -16.29
CA LYS A 204 -16.06 -14.52 -16.62
C LYS A 204 -14.95 -13.86 -15.79
N MET A 205 -14.24 -12.91 -16.40
CA MET A 205 -13.20 -12.17 -15.70
C MET A 205 -13.48 -10.68 -15.70
N ARG A 206 -13.32 -10.05 -14.54
CA ARG A 206 -13.37 -8.61 -14.38
C ARG A 206 -12.00 -8.08 -13.98
N VAL A 207 -11.48 -7.13 -14.76
CA VAL A 207 -10.20 -6.45 -14.52
C VAL A 207 -10.50 -5.02 -14.08
N VAL A 208 -10.25 -4.77 -12.80
CA VAL A 208 -10.54 -3.50 -12.15
C VAL A 208 -9.25 -2.76 -11.87
N GLY A 209 -9.13 -1.54 -12.38
CA GLY A 209 -8.00 -0.66 -12.17
C GLY A 209 -7.59 0.11 -13.40
N ASP A 210 -6.70 1.09 -13.18
CA ASP A 210 -6.02 1.87 -14.21
C ASP A 210 -4.52 1.77 -14.05
N GLY A 211 -3.78 2.01 -15.12
CA GLY A 211 -2.33 2.01 -15.11
C GLY A 211 -1.73 2.11 -16.50
N THR A 212 -0.40 2.21 -16.55
CA THR A 212 0.33 2.45 -17.80
C THR A 212 0.24 1.26 -18.76
N ALA A 213 0.02 0.04 -18.25
CA ALA A 213 -0.08 -1.18 -19.05
C ALA A 213 -1.51 -1.46 -19.58
N LEU A 214 -2.54 -0.67 -19.21
CA LEU A 214 -3.92 -0.93 -19.61
C LEU A 214 -4.15 -0.92 -21.13
N PRO A 215 -3.61 0.04 -21.91
CA PRO A 215 -3.77 0.02 -23.37
C PRO A 215 -3.18 -1.24 -24.01
N GLU A 216 -1.98 -1.62 -23.57
CA GLU A 216 -1.29 -2.81 -24.04
C GLU A 216 -2.04 -4.10 -23.67
N LEU A 217 -2.56 -4.16 -22.44
CA LEU A 217 -3.37 -5.30 -21.99
C LEU A 217 -4.65 -5.47 -22.81
N LYS A 218 -5.34 -4.39 -23.15
CA LYS A 218 -6.53 -4.43 -24.02
C LYS A 218 -6.18 -4.93 -25.41
N GLN A 219 -5.04 -4.51 -25.97
CA GLN A 219 -4.57 -5.00 -27.25
C GLN A 219 -4.24 -6.50 -27.17
N PHE A 220 -3.53 -6.92 -26.10
CA PHE A 220 -3.22 -8.32 -25.84
C PHE A 220 -4.49 -9.21 -25.80
N VAL A 221 -5.55 -8.78 -25.10
CA VAL A 221 -6.83 -9.48 -25.02
C VAL A 221 -7.45 -9.63 -26.40
N LYS A 222 -7.41 -8.58 -27.23
CA LYS A 222 -7.92 -8.61 -28.61
C LYS A 222 -7.13 -9.54 -29.50
N ASP A 223 -5.79 -9.47 -29.45
CA ASP A 223 -4.90 -10.27 -30.31
C ASP A 223 -4.97 -11.77 -30.00
N ASN A 224 -5.32 -12.12 -28.75
CA ASN A 224 -5.47 -13.50 -28.29
C ASN A 224 -6.94 -13.95 -28.22
N GLU A 225 -7.88 -13.16 -28.76
CA GLU A 225 -9.31 -13.46 -28.82
C GLU A 225 -9.89 -13.91 -27.47
N VAL A 226 -9.45 -13.26 -26.35
CA VAL A 226 -9.90 -13.61 -24.99
C VAL A 226 -11.32 -13.14 -24.78
N GLU A 227 -12.24 -14.09 -24.58
CA GLU A 227 -13.67 -13.82 -24.41
C GLU A 227 -14.06 -13.58 -22.94
N ASP A 228 -15.24 -12.97 -22.74
CA ASP A 228 -15.86 -12.73 -21.41
C ASP A 228 -14.96 -12.03 -20.38
N ILE A 229 -14.09 -11.14 -20.86
CA ILE A 229 -13.28 -10.26 -20.03
C ILE A 229 -13.83 -8.82 -20.07
N THR A 230 -13.98 -8.20 -18.89
CA THR A 230 -14.49 -6.83 -18.75
C THR A 230 -13.46 -5.95 -18.05
N PHE A 231 -13.15 -4.80 -18.64
CA PHE A 231 -12.31 -3.76 -18.05
C PHE A 231 -13.18 -2.63 -17.52
N THR A 232 -13.12 -2.37 -16.21
CA THR A 232 -13.95 -1.32 -15.56
C THR A 232 -13.25 0.02 -15.44
N GLY A 233 -11.91 0.06 -15.59
CA GLY A 233 -11.11 1.18 -15.12
C GLY A 233 -10.97 1.21 -13.60
N GLY A 234 -10.43 2.31 -13.05
CA GLY A 234 -10.26 2.48 -11.61
C GLY A 234 -11.60 2.76 -10.91
N LEU A 235 -11.92 1.95 -9.91
CA LEU A 235 -13.12 2.09 -9.08
C LEU A 235 -12.78 2.51 -7.65
N ASN A 236 -13.75 3.10 -6.96
CA ASN A 236 -13.68 3.44 -5.53
C ASN A 236 -15.06 3.40 -4.88
N GLY A 237 -15.10 3.50 -3.53
CA GLY A 237 -16.35 3.49 -2.78
C GLY A 237 -17.19 2.24 -3.02
N GLN A 238 -18.50 2.40 -3.14
CA GLN A 238 -19.44 1.29 -3.25
C GLN A 238 -19.18 0.43 -4.50
N ALA A 239 -18.89 1.04 -5.64
CA ALA A 239 -18.60 0.31 -6.87
C ALA A 239 -17.41 -0.67 -6.72
N LEU A 240 -16.37 -0.28 -5.97
CA LEU A 240 -15.25 -1.17 -5.65
C LEU A 240 -15.68 -2.32 -4.71
N ILE A 241 -16.48 -2.00 -3.70
CA ILE A 241 -17.02 -2.98 -2.75
C ILE A 241 -17.88 -4.01 -3.49
N ASP A 242 -18.71 -3.56 -4.42
CA ASP A 242 -19.58 -4.43 -5.21
C ASP A 242 -18.78 -5.40 -6.09
N GLU A 243 -17.62 -4.98 -6.64
CA GLU A 243 -16.74 -5.89 -7.38
C GLU A 243 -16.22 -7.02 -6.49
N TYR A 244 -15.77 -6.71 -5.27
CA TYR A 244 -15.34 -7.74 -4.31
C TYR A 244 -16.50 -8.66 -3.91
N LYS A 245 -17.69 -8.08 -3.64
CA LYS A 245 -18.87 -8.85 -3.24
C LYS A 245 -19.43 -9.72 -4.35
N ASN A 246 -19.25 -9.38 -5.60
CA ASN A 246 -19.74 -10.15 -6.74
C ASN A 246 -18.72 -11.18 -7.27
N ALA A 247 -17.49 -11.13 -6.83
CA ALA A 247 -16.45 -12.08 -7.23
C ALA A 247 -16.57 -13.41 -6.45
N ASP A 248 -16.40 -14.52 -7.16
CA ASP A 248 -16.28 -15.84 -6.54
C ASP A 248 -14.82 -16.18 -6.25
N LEU A 249 -13.87 -15.62 -7.01
CA LEU A 249 -12.43 -15.79 -6.85
C LEU A 249 -11.71 -14.46 -7.08
N PHE A 250 -10.89 -14.07 -6.11
CA PHE A 250 -9.89 -13.01 -6.30
C PHE A 250 -8.58 -13.63 -6.80
N PHE A 251 -8.19 -13.26 -8.03
CA PHE A 251 -7.01 -13.82 -8.69
C PHE A 251 -5.98 -12.71 -8.90
N PHE A 252 -4.88 -12.80 -8.16
CA PHE A 252 -3.86 -11.76 -8.11
C PHE A 252 -2.45 -12.35 -8.21
N THR A 253 -1.77 -12.11 -9.31
CA THR A 253 -0.51 -12.71 -9.73
C THR A 253 0.66 -11.73 -9.66
N SER A 254 0.64 -10.81 -8.67
CA SER A 254 1.68 -9.79 -8.51
C SER A 254 3.06 -10.39 -8.26
N HIS A 255 4.09 -9.81 -8.87
CA HIS A 255 5.48 -10.26 -8.71
C HIS A 255 6.10 -9.82 -7.37
N GLY A 256 5.46 -8.91 -6.64
CA GLY A 256 5.94 -8.49 -5.33
C GLY A 256 4.95 -7.60 -4.59
N GLU A 257 4.64 -8.00 -3.37
CA GLU A 257 3.77 -7.27 -2.45
C GLU A 257 4.37 -7.24 -1.05
N GLY A 258 4.00 -6.21 -0.27
CA GLY A 258 4.28 -6.18 1.15
C GLY A 258 3.29 -7.04 1.93
N MET A 259 2.03 -6.91 1.58
CA MET A 259 0.89 -7.70 2.02
C MET A 259 -0.18 -7.54 0.93
N PRO A 260 -0.50 -8.58 0.20
CA PRO A 260 -1.53 -8.53 -0.85
C PRO A 260 -2.94 -8.33 -0.31
#